data_b56efe8b9ab7b8d4d80efd87fdb9e2a3
#
_entry.id   b56efe8b9ab7b8d4d80efd87fdb9e2a3
#
_cell.length_a   1.000
_cell.length_b   1.000
_cell.length_c   1.000
_cell.angle_alpha   90.00
_cell.angle_beta   90.00
_cell.angle_gamma   90.00
#
_symmetry.space_group_name_H-M   'P 1'
#
loop_
_entity.id
_entity.type
_entity.pdbx_description
1 polymer ?
#
loop_
_entity_poly.entity_id
_entity_poly.type
_entity_poly.pdbx_seq_one_letter_code
_entity_poly.pdbx_strand_id
1 'polypeptide(L)'
;MLFHIQATHSYQTCGANDPEKKKIMRGAFLNAEKQGIKIHSLVTNRPSHTIYMIAESETFEAIDKMFDPILTMTDAVITPVMPEEPVS
;
A
#
# COMPACT_ATOMS: atom_id res chain seq x y z
N MET A 1 10.27 8.22 8.44
CA MET A 1 10.91 7.41 7.40
C MET A 1 9.91 7.18 6.27
N LEU A 2 10.34 7.37 5.05
CA LEU A 2 9.49 7.17 3.88
C LEU A 2 9.70 5.79 3.27
N PHE A 3 8.63 5.22 2.77
CA PHE A 3 8.66 3.94 2.07
C PHE A 3 7.92 4.06 0.74
N HIS A 4 8.54 3.52 -0.31
CA HIS A 4 7.87 3.29 -1.58
C HIS A 4 7.31 1.88 -1.56
N ILE A 5 6.04 1.75 -1.80
CA ILE A 5 5.35 0.46 -1.74
C ILE A 5 4.74 0.18 -3.11
N GLN A 6 5.08 -0.97 -3.65
CA GLN A 6 4.49 -1.48 -4.89
C GLN A 6 3.80 -2.79 -4.54
N ALA A 7 2.49 -2.77 -4.51
CA ALA A 7 1.68 -3.92 -4.14
C ALA A 7 0.93 -4.45 -5.36
N THR A 8 1.11 -5.72 -5.64
CA THR A 8 0.44 -6.38 -6.76
C THR A 8 -0.48 -7.47 -6.25
N HIS A 9 -1.53 -7.76 -7.01
CA HIS A 9 -2.42 -8.89 -6.77
C HIS A 9 -2.73 -9.55 -8.11
N SER A 10 -3.04 -10.85 -8.07
CA SER A 10 -3.42 -11.58 -9.27
C SER A 10 -4.85 -11.21 -9.68
N TYR A 11 -5.20 -11.53 -10.91
CA TYR A 11 -6.59 -11.34 -11.33
C TYR A 11 -7.57 -12.15 -10.49
N GLN A 12 -7.12 -13.25 -9.89
CA GLN A 12 -7.94 -14.09 -9.02
C GLN A 12 -8.25 -13.42 -7.68
N THR A 13 -7.34 -12.57 -7.20
CA THR A 13 -7.52 -11.86 -5.93
C THR A 13 -7.92 -10.40 -6.15
N CYS A 14 -8.12 -9.99 -7.40
CA CYS A 14 -8.51 -8.62 -7.72
C CYS A 14 -9.89 -8.28 -7.19
N GLY A 15 -9.98 -7.16 -6.46
CA GLY A 15 -11.24 -6.71 -5.88
C GLY A 15 -12.05 -5.78 -6.77
N ALA A 16 -11.64 -5.56 -8.03
CA ALA A 16 -12.29 -4.58 -8.89
C ALA A 16 -13.78 -4.86 -9.11
N ASN A 17 -14.14 -6.15 -9.19
CA ASN A 17 -15.52 -6.60 -9.37
C ASN A 17 -16.05 -7.39 -8.18
N ASP A 18 -15.36 -7.33 -7.03
CA ASP A 18 -15.75 -8.03 -5.82
C ASP A 18 -15.84 -7.01 -4.67
N PRO A 19 -17.06 -6.62 -4.27
CA PRO A 19 -17.24 -5.61 -3.23
C PRO A 19 -16.59 -5.96 -1.89
N GLU A 20 -16.57 -7.25 -1.51
CA GLU A 20 -15.99 -7.66 -0.24
C GLU A 20 -14.47 -7.53 -0.24
N LYS A 21 -13.80 -8.00 -1.30
CA LYS A 21 -12.35 -7.84 -1.44
C LYS A 21 -11.95 -6.39 -1.50
N LYS A 22 -12.71 -5.59 -2.23
CA LYS A 22 -12.49 -4.15 -2.35
C LYS A 22 -12.58 -3.47 -0.99
N LYS A 23 -13.56 -3.86 -0.18
CA LYS A 23 -13.75 -3.34 1.16
C LYS A 23 -12.58 -3.69 2.08
N ILE A 24 -12.10 -4.92 2.02
CA ILE A 24 -10.98 -5.39 2.82
C ILE A 24 -9.71 -4.62 2.46
N MET A 25 -9.41 -4.48 1.17
CA MET A 25 -8.23 -3.75 0.72
C MET A 25 -8.29 -2.28 1.07
N ARG A 26 -9.44 -1.65 0.88
CA ARG A 26 -9.63 -0.26 1.24
C ARG A 26 -9.50 -0.06 2.75
N GLY A 27 -10.06 -0.98 3.53
CA GLY A 27 -9.99 -0.93 4.98
C GLY A 27 -8.56 -0.99 5.51
N ALA A 28 -7.71 -1.81 4.89
CA ALA A 28 -6.31 -1.90 5.29
C ALA A 28 -5.61 -0.55 5.18
N PHE A 29 -5.85 0.19 4.10
CA PHE A 29 -5.22 1.49 3.88
C PHE A 29 -5.88 2.61 4.68
N LEU A 30 -7.21 2.58 4.86
CA LEU A 30 -7.93 3.56 5.67
C LEU A 30 -7.54 3.49 7.15
N ASN A 31 -7.15 2.33 7.63
CA ASN A 31 -6.72 2.17 9.01
C ASN A 31 -5.25 2.55 9.24
N ALA A 32 -4.54 2.89 8.19
CA ALA A 32 -3.12 3.22 8.28
C ALA A 32 -2.86 4.39 9.24
N GLU A 33 -3.67 5.45 9.18
CA GLU A 33 -3.51 6.60 10.06
C GLU A 33 -3.62 6.25 11.53
N LYS A 34 -4.51 5.30 11.87
CA LYS A 34 -4.68 4.84 13.24
C LYS A 34 -3.45 4.08 13.74
N GLN A 35 -2.64 3.57 12.82
CA GLN A 35 -1.42 2.83 13.13
C GLN A 35 -0.19 3.72 13.05
N GLY A 36 -0.36 5.03 12.89
CA GLY A 36 0.74 5.98 12.81
C GLY A 36 1.39 6.06 11.43
N ILE A 37 0.70 5.63 10.39
CA ILE A 37 1.19 5.68 9.02
C ILE A 37 0.50 6.82 8.28
N LYS A 38 1.29 7.67 7.64
CA LYS A 38 0.77 8.72 6.78
C LYS A 38 0.96 8.31 5.33
N ILE A 39 -0.13 8.23 4.59
CA ILE A 39 -0.08 7.92 3.16
C ILE A 39 0.00 9.23 2.40
N HIS A 40 1.16 9.49 1.78
CA HIS A 40 1.38 10.71 1.00
C HIS A 40 0.78 10.64 -0.38
N SER A 41 0.83 9.47 -1.00
CA SER A 41 0.22 9.25 -2.31
C SER A 41 -0.20 7.80 -2.45
N LEU A 42 -1.27 7.59 -3.19
CA LEU A 42 -1.82 6.27 -3.47
C LEU A 42 -2.40 6.32 -4.88
N VAL A 43 -1.76 5.61 -5.79
CA VAL A 43 -2.20 5.54 -7.19
C VAL A 43 -2.22 4.09 -7.63
N THR A 44 -2.98 3.79 -8.66
CA THR A 44 -3.14 2.41 -9.10
C THR A 44 -3.07 2.32 -10.61
N ASN A 45 -2.49 1.22 -11.07
CA ASN A 45 -2.53 0.80 -12.46
C ASN A 45 -3.41 -0.45 -12.51
N ARG A 46 -4.68 -0.27 -12.90
CA ARG A 46 -5.64 -1.38 -12.90
C ARG A 46 -5.27 -2.52 -13.85
N PRO A 47 -4.84 -2.24 -15.10
CA PRO A 47 -4.44 -3.32 -16.00
C PRO A 47 -3.31 -4.21 -15.48
N SER A 48 -2.38 -3.67 -14.71
CA SER A 48 -1.29 -4.45 -14.14
C SER A 48 -1.59 -4.96 -12.73
N HIS A 49 -2.77 -4.68 -12.19
CA HIS A 49 -3.18 -5.06 -10.84
C HIS A 49 -2.17 -4.59 -9.79
N THR A 50 -1.67 -3.37 -9.96
CA THR A 50 -0.60 -2.84 -9.13
C THR A 50 -1.03 -1.52 -8.47
N ILE A 51 -0.73 -1.41 -7.19
CA ILE A 51 -0.93 -0.19 -6.40
C ILE A 51 0.45 0.36 -6.07
N TYR A 52 0.62 1.67 -6.25
CA TYR A 52 1.84 2.38 -5.89
C TYR A 52 1.53 3.36 -4.78
N MET A 53 2.38 3.37 -3.75
CA MET A 53 2.13 4.17 -2.57
C MET A 53 3.44 4.77 -2.06
N ILE A 54 3.39 6.01 -1.59
CA ILE A 54 4.43 6.59 -0.76
C ILE A 54 3.82 6.76 0.63
N ALA A 55 4.40 6.10 1.61
CA ALA A 55 3.91 6.12 2.98
C ALA A 55 5.02 6.51 3.95
N GLU A 56 4.64 7.18 5.01
CA GLU A 56 5.56 7.58 6.06
C GLU A 56 5.22 6.86 7.36
N SER A 57 6.23 6.28 7.99
CA SER A 57 6.09 5.58 9.27
C SER A 57 7.40 5.67 10.03
N GLU A 58 7.34 5.58 11.34
CA GLU A 58 8.55 5.53 12.16
C GLU A 58 9.26 4.19 12.04
N THR A 59 8.52 3.11 11.76
CA THR A 59 9.07 1.76 11.71
C THR A 59 8.55 1.00 10.50
N PHE A 60 9.35 0.04 10.04
CA PHE A 60 8.91 -0.92 9.03
C PHE A 60 7.79 -1.82 9.58
N GLU A 61 7.85 -2.12 10.87
CA GLU A 61 6.86 -3.00 11.51
C GLU A 61 5.43 -2.46 11.37
N ALA A 62 5.25 -1.14 11.46
CA ALA A 62 3.94 -0.54 11.26
C ALA A 62 3.44 -0.73 9.82
N ILE A 63 4.34 -0.58 8.85
CA ILE A 63 4.03 -0.84 7.44
C ILE A 63 3.64 -2.32 7.24
N ASP A 64 4.39 -3.22 7.84
CA ASP A 64 4.11 -4.66 7.76
C ASP A 64 2.71 -4.97 8.29
N LYS A 65 2.36 -4.41 9.45
CA LYS A 65 1.04 -4.62 10.05
C LYS A 65 -0.11 -4.08 9.21
N MET A 66 0.14 -3.02 8.46
CA MET A 66 -0.87 -2.47 7.57
C MET A 66 -1.35 -3.51 6.55
N PHE A 67 -0.47 -4.42 6.16
CA PHE A 67 -0.77 -5.44 5.17
C PHE A 67 -1.41 -6.71 5.76
N ASP A 68 -1.48 -6.86 7.09
CA ASP A 68 -2.05 -8.07 7.71
C ASP A 68 -3.39 -8.50 7.08
N PRO A 69 -4.40 -7.60 6.92
CA PRO A 69 -5.69 -8.01 6.38
C PRO A 69 -5.65 -8.49 4.93
N ILE A 70 -4.61 -8.13 4.19
CA ILE A 70 -4.49 -8.43 2.77
C ILE A 70 -3.22 -9.21 2.42
N LEU A 71 -2.57 -9.77 3.45
CA LEU A 71 -1.29 -10.44 3.28
C LEU A 71 -1.34 -11.60 2.29
N THR A 72 -2.45 -12.33 2.26
CA THR A 72 -2.63 -13.45 1.33
C THR A 72 -3.22 -13.04 -0.02
N MET A 73 -3.54 -11.76 -0.18
CA MET A 73 -4.17 -11.23 -1.39
C MET A 73 -3.22 -10.43 -2.26
N THR A 74 -2.09 -10.00 -1.69
CA THR A 74 -1.16 -9.09 -2.38
C THR A 74 0.28 -9.54 -2.18
N ASP A 75 1.12 -9.19 -3.16
CA ASP A 75 2.57 -9.23 -3.02
C ASP A 75 3.07 -7.79 -3.02
N ALA A 76 3.84 -7.42 -2.01
CA ALA A 76 4.31 -6.05 -1.89
C ALA A 76 5.83 -5.98 -1.85
N VAL A 77 6.38 -5.05 -2.62
CA VAL A 77 7.78 -4.67 -2.54
C VAL A 77 7.83 -3.33 -1.81
N ILE A 78 8.48 -3.31 -0.66
CA ILE A 78 8.54 -2.14 0.22
C ILE A 78 9.99 -1.68 0.26
N THR A 79 10.24 -0.47 -0.21
CA THR A 79 11.59 0.08 -0.33
C THR A 79 11.70 1.35 0.50
N PRO A 80 12.62 1.42 1.46
CA PRO A 80 12.89 2.68 2.15
C PRO A 80 13.44 3.70 1.15
N VAL A 81 12.92 4.92 1.22
CA VAL A 81 13.33 5.99 0.32
C VAL A 81 13.54 7.27 1.12
N MET A 82 14.25 8.21 0.54
CA MET A 82 14.48 9.51 1.14
C MET A 82 13.89 10.59 0.24
N PRO A 83 13.31 11.64 0.83
CA PRO A 83 12.94 12.78 0.02
C PRO A 83 14.19 13.43 -0.55
N GLU A 84 14.12 13.85 -1.78
CA GLU A 84 15.22 14.50 -2.45
C GLU A 84 14.78 15.91 -2.84
N GLU A 85 15.67 16.89 -2.70
CA GLU A 85 15.34 18.24 -3.09
C GLU A 85 15.19 18.31 -4.61
N PRO A 86 14.23 19.11 -5.10
CA PRO A 86 14.06 19.24 -6.55
C PRO A 86 15.35 19.74 -7.19
N VAL A 87 15.75 19.07 -8.24
CA VAL A 87 16.85 19.54 -9.08
C VAL A 87 16.26 20.56 -10.02
N SER A 88 16.64 21.81 -9.81
CA SER A 88 16.17 22.92 -10.63
C SER A 88 17.02 23.12 -11.85
#